data_68a179674b4510c0fc3d5c55a135d690
#
_entry.id   68a179674b4510c0fc3d5c55a135d690
#
_cell.length_a   1.000
_cell.length_b   1.000
_cell.length_c   1.000
_cell.angle_alpha   90.00
_cell.angle_beta   90.00
_cell.angle_gamma   90.00
#
_symmetry.space_group_name_H-M   'P 1'
#
loop_
_entity.id
_entity.type
_entity.pdbx_description
1 polymer ?
#
loop_
_entity_poly.entity_id
_entity_poly.type
_entity_poly.pdbx_seq_one_letter_code
_entity_poly.pdbx_strand_id
1 'polypeptide(L)'
;FLKKKDPGKDYFLIVDNKFNISKVVRPRDHKLLKKIKIFKKSDYLWRTFSPDQIDLNFKNPSVLIEFIKIMIHLVNNGVTIFRLDAIAYLWKEKGTKCINLKQTHEIIKLLRNIIDLLNVQTTIITETNLPEKENLSYFGKNDEANWIYNFSLPPLLIHAFLFENNSYLY
;
A
#
# COMPACT_ATOMS: atom_id res chain seq x y z
N PHE A 1 1.74 17.04 14.27
CA PHE A 1 2.73 16.16 13.62
C PHE A 1 4.13 16.79 13.54
N LEU A 2 4.31 17.97 12.86
CA LEU A 2 5.63 18.61 12.71
C LEU A 2 6.29 18.99 14.04
N LYS A 3 5.51 19.20 15.08
CA LYS A 3 5.99 19.46 16.45
C LYS A 3 6.41 18.19 17.20
N LYS A 4 6.36 17.03 16.55
CA LYS A 4 6.69 15.71 17.13
C LYS A 4 5.96 15.41 18.45
N LYS A 5 4.70 15.81 18.56
CA LYS A 5 3.84 15.50 19.71
C LYS A 5 3.08 14.19 19.49
N ASP A 6 2.95 13.39 20.52
CA ASP A 6 2.09 12.22 20.54
C ASP A 6 0.59 12.62 20.59
N PRO A 7 -0.35 11.86 19.97
CA PRO A 7 -0.06 10.77 19.06
C PRO A 7 0.38 11.29 17.71
N GLY A 8 0.98 10.87 16.83
CA GLY A 8 1.26 11.37 15.48
C GLY A 8 2.72 11.67 15.23
N LYS A 9 3.55 11.51 16.25
CA LYS A 9 5.00 11.58 16.08
C LYS A 9 5.44 10.47 15.13
N ASP A 10 6.17 10.89 14.09
CA ASP A 10 6.71 9.97 13.08
C ASP A 10 5.66 9.11 12.34
N TYR A 11 4.38 9.53 12.30
CA TYR A 11 3.31 8.84 11.56
C TYR A 11 3.48 8.96 10.05
N PHE A 12 4.04 10.06 9.58
CA PHE A 12 4.28 10.30 8.16
C PHE A 12 5.72 9.98 7.77
N LEU A 13 5.91 9.50 6.54
CA LEU A 13 7.22 9.13 6.04
C LEU A 13 8.05 10.38 5.72
N ILE A 14 9.09 10.59 6.52
CA ILE A 14 10.11 11.62 6.31
C ILE A 14 11.42 10.92 5.98
N VAL A 15 12.08 11.39 4.94
CA VAL A 15 13.39 10.89 4.53
C VAL A 15 14.40 12.03 4.47
N ASP A 16 15.68 11.71 4.65
CA ASP A 16 16.78 12.65 4.50
C ASP A 16 17.22 12.78 3.03
N ASN A 17 18.14 13.69 2.77
CA ASN A 17 18.71 13.91 1.44
C ASN A 17 19.61 12.76 0.96
N LYS A 18 19.92 11.78 1.81
CA LYS A 18 20.71 10.58 1.47
C LYS A 18 19.84 9.43 0.99
N PHE A 19 18.52 9.58 1.05
CA PHE A 19 17.62 8.54 0.54
C PHE A 19 17.64 8.54 -0.99
N ASN A 20 18.32 7.57 -1.56
CA ASN A 20 18.40 7.43 -3.01
C ASN A 20 17.08 6.89 -3.58
N ILE A 21 16.44 7.70 -4.43
CA ILE A 21 15.15 7.38 -5.07
C ILE A 21 15.30 6.92 -6.53
N SER A 22 16.50 6.73 -7.04
CA SER A 22 16.74 6.40 -8.45
C SER A 22 16.07 5.11 -8.93
N LYS A 23 15.88 4.15 -8.02
CA LYS A 23 15.24 2.85 -8.30
C LYS A 23 13.74 2.83 -7.98
N VAL A 24 13.22 3.89 -7.34
CA VAL A 24 11.84 3.91 -6.85
C VAL A 24 10.85 3.93 -8.00
N VAL A 25 9.93 2.98 -8.02
CA VAL A 25 8.82 2.95 -8.96
C VAL A 25 7.82 4.04 -8.60
N ARG A 26 7.48 4.85 -9.60
CA ARG A 26 6.61 6.02 -9.43
C ARG A 26 5.34 5.87 -10.27
N PRO A 27 4.18 5.80 -9.63
CA PRO A 27 2.91 5.65 -10.34
C PRO A 27 2.39 6.99 -10.91
N ARG A 28 3.04 8.13 -10.57
CA ARG A 28 2.63 9.49 -10.96
C ARG A 28 3.84 10.36 -11.29
N ASP A 29 3.65 11.39 -12.12
CA ASP A 29 4.74 12.26 -12.63
C ASP A 29 5.15 13.39 -11.70
N HIS A 30 4.33 13.75 -10.68
CA HIS A 30 4.67 14.82 -9.76
C HIS A 30 5.93 14.50 -8.93
N LYS A 31 6.54 15.50 -8.32
CA LYS A 31 7.74 15.32 -7.48
C LYS A 31 7.42 14.44 -6.26
N LEU A 32 8.07 13.28 -6.17
CA LEU A 32 7.91 12.31 -5.08
C LEU A 32 8.21 12.94 -3.71
N LEU A 33 9.24 13.75 -3.63
CA LEU A 33 9.72 14.32 -2.38
C LEU A 33 9.41 15.83 -2.30
N LYS A 34 8.79 16.25 -1.18
CA LYS A 34 8.56 17.66 -0.85
C LYS A 34 9.50 18.09 0.25
N LYS A 35 10.42 19.02 -0.06
CA LYS A 35 11.35 19.57 0.93
C LYS A 35 10.58 20.33 2.01
N ILE A 36 10.94 20.05 3.26
CA ILE A 36 10.43 20.75 4.44
C ILE A 36 11.59 21.14 5.36
N LYS A 37 11.38 22.12 6.21
CA LYS A 37 12.32 22.49 7.26
C LYS A 37 11.74 22.10 8.61
N ILE A 38 12.39 21.16 9.30
CA ILE A 38 12.05 20.77 10.66
C ILE A 38 13.27 21.07 11.55
N PHE A 39 13.11 21.95 12.53
CA PHE A 39 14.16 22.28 13.48
C PHE A 39 15.56 22.49 12.86
N LYS A 40 15.68 23.37 11.85
CA LYS A 40 16.91 23.70 11.11
C LYS A 40 17.47 22.60 10.19
N LYS A 41 16.89 21.40 10.16
CA LYS A 41 17.23 20.36 9.18
C LYS A 41 16.33 20.44 7.97
N SER A 42 16.89 20.13 6.80
CA SER A 42 16.11 19.94 5.57
C SER A 42 15.80 18.45 5.41
N ASP A 43 14.56 18.12 5.57
CA ASP A 43 14.03 16.79 5.37
C ASP A 43 13.00 16.79 4.23
N TYR A 44 12.57 15.63 3.80
CA TYR A 44 11.64 15.49 2.69
C TYR A 44 10.45 14.63 3.10
N LEU A 45 9.25 15.14 2.84
CA LEU A 45 8.01 14.36 2.92
C LEU A 45 7.88 13.49 1.68
N TRP A 46 7.53 12.22 1.88
CA TRP A 46 7.27 11.28 0.80
C TRP A 46 5.82 11.36 0.33
N ARG A 47 5.60 11.38 -1.00
CA ARG A 47 4.29 11.54 -1.62
C ARG A 47 4.19 10.66 -2.86
N THR A 48 3.63 9.48 -2.71
CA THR A 48 3.55 8.50 -3.81
C THR A 48 2.52 8.91 -4.87
N PHE A 49 1.32 9.32 -4.48
CA PHE A 49 0.16 9.43 -5.38
C PHE A 49 -0.26 10.84 -5.75
N SER A 50 -0.15 11.82 -4.86
CA SER A 50 -0.50 13.21 -5.17
C SER A 50 0.33 14.21 -4.37
N PRO A 51 0.38 15.50 -4.81
CA PRO A 51 1.18 16.54 -4.14
C PRO A 51 0.73 16.87 -2.71
N ASP A 52 -0.47 16.54 -2.33
CA ASP A 52 -1.11 16.81 -1.03
C ASP A 52 -1.27 15.56 -0.17
N GLN A 53 -1.02 14.37 -0.73
CA GLN A 53 -1.11 13.08 -0.04
C GLN A 53 0.26 12.63 0.45
N ILE A 54 0.49 12.70 1.76
CA ILE A 54 1.75 12.28 2.37
C ILE A 54 1.63 10.82 2.80
N ASP A 55 2.62 10.00 2.44
CA ASP A 55 2.66 8.59 2.80
C ASP A 55 2.87 8.39 4.31
N LEU A 56 2.21 7.39 4.84
CA LEU A 56 2.38 6.96 6.22
C LEU A 56 3.65 6.14 6.40
N ASN A 57 4.20 6.21 7.60
CA ASN A 57 5.42 5.48 7.96
C ASN A 57 5.10 4.15 8.64
N PHE A 58 4.89 3.11 7.86
CA PHE A 58 4.61 1.77 8.36
C PHE A 58 5.80 1.09 9.08
N LYS A 59 6.98 1.73 9.10
CA LYS A 59 8.07 1.32 10.00
C LYS A 59 7.80 1.71 11.45
N ASN A 60 6.87 2.65 11.69
CA ASN A 60 6.42 3.00 13.02
C ASN A 60 5.28 2.07 13.45
N PRO A 61 5.46 1.20 14.46
CA PRO A 61 4.43 0.29 14.92
C PRO A 61 3.13 0.98 15.33
N SER A 62 3.20 2.23 15.83
CA SER A 62 2.02 2.98 16.21
C SER A 62 1.10 3.26 15.03
N VAL A 63 1.62 3.44 13.81
CA VAL A 63 0.83 3.58 12.59
C VAL A 63 0.05 2.29 12.32
N LEU A 64 0.71 1.15 12.40
CA LEU A 64 0.08 -0.15 12.18
C LEU A 64 -0.99 -0.44 13.23
N ILE A 65 -0.72 -0.13 14.50
CA ILE A 65 -1.70 -0.27 15.59
C ILE A 65 -2.95 0.58 15.33
N GLU A 66 -2.80 1.82 14.86
CA GLU A 66 -3.95 2.65 14.51
C GLU A 66 -4.75 2.05 13.33
N PHE A 67 -4.10 1.50 12.31
CA PHE A 67 -4.81 0.80 11.24
C PHE A 67 -5.58 -0.41 11.74
N ILE A 68 -5.00 -1.22 12.62
CA ILE A 68 -5.66 -2.36 13.25
C ILE A 68 -6.90 -1.90 14.04
N LYS A 69 -6.78 -0.85 14.84
CA LYS A 69 -7.92 -0.26 15.58
C LYS A 69 -9.03 0.19 14.64
N ILE A 70 -8.69 0.85 13.52
CA ILE A 70 -9.64 1.28 12.50
C ILE A 70 -10.34 0.06 11.90
N MET A 71 -9.60 -0.99 11.53
CA MET A 71 -10.20 -2.21 10.98
C MET A 71 -11.14 -2.88 11.98
N ILE A 72 -10.74 -3.04 13.23
CA ILE A 72 -11.58 -3.60 14.28
C ILE A 72 -12.86 -2.75 14.48
N HIS A 73 -12.71 -1.43 14.51
CA HIS A 73 -13.86 -0.53 14.61
C HIS A 73 -14.84 -0.72 13.45
N LEU A 74 -14.35 -0.83 12.22
CA LEU A 74 -15.17 -1.03 11.04
C LEU A 74 -15.85 -2.40 11.05
N VAL A 75 -15.16 -3.47 11.45
CA VAL A 75 -15.73 -4.80 11.65
C VAL A 75 -16.88 -4.78 12.66
N ASN A 76 -16.68 -4.12 13.80
CA ASN A 76 -17.71 -3.98 14.84
C ASN A 76 -18.93 -3.18 14.36
N ASN A 77 -18.79 -2.41 13.29
CA ASN A 77 -19.88 -1.68 12.62
C ASN A 77 -20.42 -2.40 11.37
N GLY A 78 -20.11 -3.69 11.20
CA GLY A 78 -20.68 -4.54 10.17
C GLY A 78 -19.97 -4.53 8.82
N VAL A 79 -18.75 -3.97 8.73
CA VAL A 79 -17.93 -4.08 7.50
C VAL A 79 -17.40 -5.49 7.36
N THR A 80 -17.70 -6.13 6.22
CA THR A 80 -17.31 -7.50 5.90
C THR A 80 -16.30 -7.60 4.77
N ILE A 81 -16.02 -6.50 4.06
CA ILE A 81 -15.07 -6.48 2.94
C ILE A 81 -14.14 -5.27 3.10
N PHE A 82 -12.84 -5.52 3.11
CA PHE A 82 -11.80 -4.50 3.10
C PHE A 82 -11.05 -4.50 1.78
N ARG A 83 -11.11 -3.39 1.04
CA ARG A 83 -10.23 -3.13 -0.07
C ARG A 83 -9.00 -2.39 0.42
N LEU A 84 -7.83 -3.01 0.35
CA LEU A 84 -6.56 -2.40 0.70
C LEU A 84 -6.01 -1.66 -0.53
N ASP A 85 -6.22 -0.35 -0.53
CA ASP A 85 -5.88 0.55 -1.63
C ASP A 85 -4.37 0.70 -1.79
N ALA A 86 -3.88 0.54 -3.03
CA ALA A 86 -2.47 0.74 -3.42
C ALA A 86 -1.45 0.03 -2.50
N ILE A 87 -1.83 -1.10 -1.94
CA ILE A 87 -1.10 -1.77 -0.85
C ILE A 87 0.35 -2.12 -1.21
N ALA A 88 0.67 -2.34 -2.48
CA ALA A 88 2.02 -2.64 -2.94
C ALA A 88 3.04 -1.55 -2.55
N TYR A 89 2.60 -0.32 -2.35
CA TYR A 89 3.44 0.83 -1.99
C TYR A 89 3.57 1.06 -0.48
N LEU A 90 3.13 0.13 0.37
CA LEU A 90 3.07 0.33 1.81
C LEU A 90 4.46 0.56 2.43
N TRP A 91 5.43 -0.31 2.13
CA TRP A 91 6.77 -0.26 2.71
C TRP A 91 7.78 0.43 1.80
N LYS A 92 8.63 1.30 2.39
CA LYS A 92 9.71 1.98 1.69
C LYS A 92 11.05 1.59 2.30
N GLU A 93 11.97 1.12 1.45
CA GLU A 93 13.32 0.74 1.86
C GLU A 93 14.37 1.38 0.95
N LYS A 94 15.41 1.97 1.53
CA LYS A 94 16.49 2.61 0.78
C LYS A 94 17.18 1.61 -0.16
N GLY A 95 17.39 2.01 -1.41
CA GLY A 95 18.07 1.19 -2.41
C GLY A 95 17.18 0.16 -3.11
N THR A 96 15.89 0.11 -2.77
CA THR A 96 14.89 -0.78 -3.40
C THR A 96 13.98 -0.01 -4.36
N LYS A 97 13.10 -0.74 -5.04
CA LYS A 97 12.03 -0.18 -5.88
C LYS A 97 10.90 0.48 -5.06
N CYS A 98 10.85 0.29 -3.72
CA CYS A 98 9.79 0.76 -2.82
C CYS A 98 8.38 0.34 -3.24
N ILE A 99 8.26 -0.81 -3.86
CA ILE A 99 7.01 -1.44 -4.27
C ILE A 99 7.16 -2.95 -4.12
N ASN A 100 6.08 -3.63 -3.72
CA ASN A 100 6.01 -5.09 -3.59
C ASN A 100 7.16 -5.69 -2.74
N LEU A 101 7.45 -5.06 -1.60
CA LEU A 101 8.51 -5.51 -0.72
C LEU A 101 7.99 -6.58 0.26
N LYS A 102 8.88 -7.46 0.72
CA LYS A 102 8.57 -8.53 1.67
C LYS A 102 7.80 -8.02 2.89
N GLN A 103 8.19 -6.86 3.43
CA GLN A 103 7.55 -6.28 4.61
C GLN A 103 6.09 -5.87 4.34
N THR A 104 5.73 -5.52 3.11
CA THR A 104 4.34 -5.28 2.74
C THR A 104 3.52 -6.56 2.90
N HIS A 105 4.00 -7.68 2.40
CA HIS A 105 3.36 -8.99 2.56
C HIS A 105 3.20 -9.39 4.04
N GLU A 106 4.25 -9.19 4.85
CA GLU A 106 4.18 -9.49 6.29
C GLU A 106 3.11 -8.65 7.01
N ILE A 107 2.92 -7.39 6.61
CA ILE A 107 1.85 -6.56 7.17
C ILE A 107 0.47 -7.08 6.75
N ILE A 108 0.29 -7.48 5.49
CA ILE A 108 -0.98 -8.03 5.02
C ILE A 108 -1.31 -9.34 5.76
N LYS A 109 -0.34 -10.22 5.95
CA LYS A 109 -0.48 -11.43 6.77
C LYS A 109 -0.91 -11.12 8.20
N LEU A 110 -0.28 -10.11 8.81
CA LEU A 110 -0.67 -9.68 10.15
C LEU A 110 -2.11 -9.21 10.20
N LEU A 111 -2.53 -8.36 9.24
CA LEU A 111 -3.91 -7.87 9.16
C LEU A 111 -4.89 -9.03 8.94
N ARG A 112 -4.55 -9.99 8.09
CA ARG A 112 -5.35 -11.19 7.85
C ARG A 112 -5.48 -12.03 9.13
N ASN A 113 -4.38 -12.32 9.81
CA ASN A 113 -4.39 -13.07 11.06
C ASN A 113 -5.25 -12.42 12.14
N ILE A 114 -5.21 -11.09 12.26
CA ILE A 114 -6.05 -10.36 13.21
C ILE A 114 -7.53 -10.54 12.88
N ILE A 115 -7.91 -10.44 11.61
CA ILE A 115 -9.29 -10.65 11.15
C ILE A 115 -9.74 -12.09 11.45
N ASP A 116 -8.89 -13.06 11.14
CA ASP A 116 -9.20 -14.48 11.39
C ASP A 116 -9.35 -14.75 12.90
N LEU A 117 -8.55 -14.12 13.77
CA LEU A 117 -8.69 -14.20 15.23
C LEU A 117 -9.99 -13.58 15.77
N LEU A 118 -10.55 -12.58 15.09
CA LEU A 118 -11.84 -12.02 15.46
C LEU A 118 -13.01 -12.94 15.14
N ASN A 119 -12.75 -14.02 14.41
CA ASN A 119 -13.74 -15.03 14.02
C ASN A 119 -14.96 -14.46 13.30
N VAL A 120 -14.76 -13.44 12.48
CA VAL A 120 -15.77 -12.79 11.65
C VAL A 120 -15.56 -13.11 10.19
N GLN A 121 -16.66 -13.31 9.45
CA GLN A 121 -16.59 -13.48 8.00
C GLN A 121 -16.19 -12.16 7.33
N THR A 122 -14.91 -11.96 7.14
CA THR A 122 -14.37 -10.75 6.52
C THR A 122 -13.43 -11.11 5.38
N THR A 123 -13.55 -10.40 4.27
CA THR A 123 -12.76 -10.59 3.06
C THR A 123 -11.78 -9.44 2.90
N ILE A 124 -10.52 -9.76 2.63
CA ILE A 124 -9.50 -8.79 2.23
C ILE A 124 -9.31 -8.86 0.73
N ILE A 125 -9.40 -7.70 0.07
CA ILE A 125 -9.11 -7.51 -1.35
C ILE A 125 -7.89 -6.58 -1.46
N THR A 126 -6.84 -7.00 -2.16
CA THR A 126 -5.70 -6.12 -2.45
C THR A 126 -5.85 -5.46 -3.81
N GLU A 127 -5.63 -4.14 -3.83
CA GLU A 127 -5.54 -3.37 -5.06
C GLU A 127 -4.06 -3.13 -5.39
N THR A 128 -3.56 -3.94 -6.33
CA THR A 128 -2.18 -3.91 -6.79
C THR A 128 -2.11 -3.99 -8.31
N ASN A 129 -1.56 -2.96 -8.95
CA ASN A 129 -1.30 -2.95 -10.39
C ASN A 129 0.15 -3.34 -10.63
N LEU A 130 0.39 -4.64 -10.67
CA LEU A 130 1.70 -5.28 -10.80
C LEU A 130 1.67 -6.32 -11.93
N PRO A 131 2.84 -6.76 -12.45
CA PRO A 131 2.90 -7.94 -13.30
C PRO A 131 2.19 -9.13 -12.65
N GLU A 132 1.57 -9.98 -13.45
CA GLU A 132 0.68 -11.05 -12.99
C GLU A 132 1.29 -11.90 -11.86
N LYS A 133 2.51 -12.38 -12.02
CA LYS A 133 3.20 -13.21 -11.01
C LYS A 133 3.34 -12.48 -9.67
N GLU A 134 3.67 -11.19 -9.71
CA GLU A 134 3.79 -10.38 -8.50
C GLU A 134 2.42 -10.07 -7.89
N ASN A 135 1.40 -9.86 -8.73
CA ASN A 135 0.02 -9.66 -8.28
C ASN A 135 -0.54 -10.91 -7.60
N LEU A 136 -0.36 -12.09 -8.20
CA LEU A 136 -0.76 -13.38 -7.63
C LEU A 136 -0.06 -13.69 -6.29
N SER A 137 1.13 -13.13 -6.04
CA SER A 137 1.84 -13.35 -4.77
C SER A 137 1.09 -12.82 -3.55
N TYR A 138 0.11 -11.91 -3.74
CA TYR A 138 -0.74 -11.38 -2.66
C TYR A 138 -1.79 -12.36 -2.12
N PHE A 139 -1.94 -13.54 -2.73
CA PHE A 139 -2.65 -14.65 -2.08
C PHE A 139 -1.80 -15.31 -0.98
N GLY A 140 -0.47 -15.13 -1.02
CA GLY A 140 0.45 -15.81 -0.11
C GLY A 140 0.33 -17.32 -0.23
N LYS A 141 0.22 -17.98 0.91
CA LYS A 141 -0.15 -19.41 1.06
C LYS A 141 -1.59 -19.54 1.59
N ASN A 142 -2.51 -18.72 1.07
CA ASN A 142 -3.85 -18.47 1.58
C ASN A 142 -3.87 -17.72 2.93
N ASP A 143 -2.79 -17.00 3.23
CA ASP A 143 -2.56 -16.29 4.49
C ASP A 143 -2.46 -14.77 4.33
N GLU A 144 -2.70 -14.26 3.11
CA GLU A 144 -2.74 -12.83 2.78
C GLU A 144 -4.14 -12.41 2.31
N ALA A 145 -4.27 -11.90 1.08
CA ALA A 145 -5.56 -11.48 0.54
C ALA A 145 -6.45 -12.69 0.17
N ASN A 146 -7.76 -12.54 0.33
CA ASN A 146 -8.73 -13.48 -0.20
C ASN A 146 -8.96 -13.28 -1.70
N TRP A 147 -8.93 -12.01 -2.15
CA TRP A 147 -9.11 -11.59 -3.53
C TRP A 147 -8.05 -10.56 -3.92
N ILE A 148 -7.74 -10.52 -5.20
CA ILE A 148 -6.84 -9.53 -5.81
C ILE A 148 -7.54 -8.88 -7.01
N TYR A 149 -7.22 -7.61 -7.29
CA TYR A 149 -7.67 -6.97 -8.52
C TYR A 149 -6.93 -7.53 -9.74
N ASN A 150 -7.67 -7.76 -10.82
CA ASN A 150 -7.10 -8.08 -12.12
C ASN A 150 -7.20 -6.84 -13.04
N PHE A 151 -6.14 -6.02 -13.04
CA PHE A 151 -6.06 -4.82 -13.87
C PHE A 151 -5.86 -5.13 -15.36
N SER A 152 -5.46 -6.35 -15.71
CA SER A 152 -5.27 -6.74 -17.11
C SER A 152 -6.60 -7.05 -17.80
N LEU A 153 -7.61 -7.53 -17.08
CA LEU A 153 -8.89 -7.97 -17.65
C LEU A 153 -9.65 -6.85 -18.38
N PRO A 154 -9.84 -5.63 -17.82
CA PRO A 154 -10.58 -4.58 -18.50
C PRO A 154 -10.00 -4.19 -19.87
N PRO A 155 -8.70 -3.90 -20.04
CA PRO A 155 -8.15 -3.57 -21.36
C PRO A 155 -8.20 -4.76 -22.33
N LEU A 156 -8.07 -6.01 -21.86
CA LEU A 156 -8.19 -7.19 -22.71
C LEU A 156 -9.62 -7.39 -23.21
N LEU A 157 -10.62 -7.15 -22.36
CA LEU A 157 -12.03 -7.18 -22.76
C LEU A 157 -12.34 -6.09 -23.79
N ILE A 158 -11.89 -4.85 -23.55
CA ILE A 158 -12.08 -3.74 -24.50
C ILE A 158 -11.43 -4.08 -25.84
N HIS A 159 -10.19 -4.63 -25.82
CA HIS A 159 -9.52 -5.06 -27.04
C HIS A 159 -10.33 -6.14 -27.77
N ALA A 160 -10.82 -7.16 -27.06
CA ALA A 160 -11.61 -8.23 -27.66
C ALA A 160 -12.88 -7.72 -28.34
N PHE A 161 -13.57 -6.76 -27.70
CA PHE A 161 -14.78 -6.13 -28.29
C PHE A 161 -14.48 -5.25 -29.50
N LEU A 162 -13.43 -4.41 -29.43
CA LEU A 162 -13.13 -3.46 -30.51
C LEU A 162 -12.53 -4.13 -31.75
N PHE A 163 -11.77 -5.22 -31.57
CA PHE A 163 -11.06 -5.89 -32.65
C PHE A 163 -11.65 -7.27 -32.99
N GLU A 164 -12.79 -7.66 -32.38
CA GLU A 164 -13.44 -8.98 -32.54
C GLU A 164 -12.44 -10.14 -32.35
N ASN A 165 -11.46 -9.95 -31.47
CA ASN A 165 -10.35 -10.88 -31.22
C ASN A 165 -10.18 -11.18 -29.73
N ASN A 166 -10.49 -12.42 -29.34
CA ASN A 166 -10.40 -12.88 -27.95
C ASN A 166 -9.12 -13.68 -27.62
N SER A 167 -8.13 -13.72 -28.53
CA SER A 167 -6.91 -14.51 -28.39
C SER A 167 -6.06 -14.17 -27.14
N TYR A 168 -6.26 -13.00 -26.56
CA TYR A 168 -5.57 -12.54 -25.35
C TYR A 168 -6.36 -12.78 -24.05
N LEU A 169 -7.53 -13.39 -24.12
CA LEU A 169 -8.37 -13.71 -22.95
C LEU A 169 -8.11 -15.12 -22.39
N TYR A 170 -7.20 -15.87 -23.00
CA TYR A 170 -6.84 -17.24 -22.64
C TYR A 170 -5.44 -17.33 -22.08
#